data_72a3b5dcc6e1c43c5ebb8a2694b82943
#
_entry.id   72a3b5dcc6e1c43c5ebb8a2694b82943
#
_cell.length_a   1.000
_cell.length_b   1.000
_cell.length_c   1.000
_cell.angle_alpha   90.00
_cell.angle_beta   90.00
_cell.angle_gamma   90.00
#
_symmetry.space_group_name_H-M   'P 1'
#
loop_
_entity.id
_entity.type
_entity.pdbx_description
1 polymer ?
#
loop_
_entity_poly.entity_id
_entity_poly.type
_entity_poly.pdbx_seq_one_letter_code
_entity_poly.pdbx_strand_id
1 'polypeptide(L)'
;WKMAYRPNTEVLFFSHSQHQSIDHMGKMNELIETTPALQHLKPKRGWAKQLFKFTNKSSIRAMSVGKAVRGAHPDIVVLDDILSSEAQTQLKAISTWFYTALLPVLHHTARLCIVGTPFSFTDLYSELKALDGYVVGEYPAIDEATGDPLWPERWSLEALNARRGEMTSIAFTREYLCKPIASEASLFPEEVLEKAKDETLALSYYPDPEEKLNYYVGWDPAISANRSA
;
A
#
# COMPACT_ATOMS: atom_id res chain seq x y z
N TRP A 1 0.13 -12.51 18.32
CA TRP A 1 -0.30 -13.92 18.36
C TRP A 1 0.87 -14.87 18.10
N LYS A 2 1.53 -14.86 16.94
CA LYS A 2 2.64 -15.78 16.60
C LYS A 2 3.78 -15.73 17.62
N MET A 3 4.15 -14.54 18.08
CA MET A 3 5.20 -14.36 19.08
C MET A 3 4.86 -14.94 20.44
N ALA A 4 3.57 -15.03 20.82
CA ALA A 4 3.16 -15.64 22.07
C ALA A 4 3.43 -17.14 22.10
N TYR A 5 3.30 -17.81 20.96
CA TYR A 5 3.42 -19.27 20.84
C TYR A 5 4.75 -19.75 20.26
N ARG A 6 5.54 -18.85 19.66
CA ARG A 6 6.86 -19.16 19.09
C ARG A 6 7.92 -18.29 19.75
N PRO A 7 8.71 -18.83 20.68
CA PRO A 7 9.81 -18.11 21.28
C PRO A 7 10.90 -17.78 20.24
N ASN A 8 11.75 -16.83 20.59
CA ASN A 8 12.86 -16.35 19.74
C ASN A 8 12.41 -15.78 18.38
N THR A 9 11.18 -15.30 18.25
CA THR A 9 10.69 -14.69 17.01
C THR A 9 11.09 -13.21 16.97
N GLU A 10 11.79 -12.80 15.92
CA GLU A 10 12.12 -11.39 15.67
C GLU A 10 11.14 -10.79 14.67
N VAL A 11 10.53 -9.65 15.03
CA VAL A 11 9.57 -8.92 14.20
C VAL A 11 10.08 -7.51 13.94
N LEU A 12 10.08 -7.10 12.68
CA LEU A 12 10.21 -5.70 12.30
C LEU A 12 8.84 -5.17 11.87
N PHE A 13 8.45 -4.05 12.46
CA PHE A 13 7.20 -3.36 12.17
C PHE A 13 7.50 -1.97 11.61
N PHE A 14 7.03 -1.69 10.42
CA PHE A 14 7.25 -0.42 9.73
C PHE A 14 5.93 0.28 9.48
N SER A 15 5.92 1.59 9.69
CA SER A 15 4.91 2.51 9.19
C SER A 15 5.59 3.66 8.44
N HIS A 16 4.81 4.53 7.80
CA HIS A 16 5.38 5.67 7.07
C HIS A 16 6.20 6.60 7.98
N SER A 17 5.84 6.72 9.26
CA SER A 17 6.56 7.53 10.25
C SER A 17 6.92 6.75 11.51
N GLN A 18 8.00 7.20 12.19
CA GLN A 18 8.41 6.63 13.47
C GLN A 18 7.37 6.86 14.56
N HIS A 19 6.67 7.99 14.53
CA HIS A 19 5.61 8.31 15.50
C HIS A 19 4.45 7.29 15.39
N GLN A 20 3.96 7.07 14.18
CA GLN A 20 2.88 6.11 13.94
C GLN A 20 3.27 4.70 14.38
N SER A 21 4.49 4.25 14.05
CA SER A 21 4.93 2.91 14.47
C SER A 21 5.03 2.79 16.00
N ILE A 22 5.40 3.85 16.72
CA ILE A 22 5.42 3.89 18.19
C ILE A 22 4.00 3.85 18.76
N ASP A 23 3.04 4.55 18.15
CA ASP A 23 1.65 4.53 18.60
C ASP A 23 1.05 3.12 18.49
N HIS A 24 1.35 2.41 17.41
CA HIS A 24 0.96 0.99 17.28
C HIS A 24 1.59 0.11 18.37
N MET A 25 2.85 0.38 18.75
CA MET A 25 3.48 -0.30 19.88
C MET A 25 2.76 0.00 21.20
N GLY A 26 2.30 1.25 21.40
CA GLY A 26 1.50 1.65 22.56
C GLY A 26 0.21 0.83 22.68
N LYS A 27 -0.55 0.73 21.58
CA LYS A 27 -1.77 -0.10 21.52
C LYS A 27 -1.48 -1.59 21.77
N MET A 28 -0.37 -2.08 21.26
CA MET A 28 0.06 -3.46 21.52
C MET A 28 0.38 -3.68 23.00
N ASN A 29 1.07 -2.72 23.65
CA ASN A 29 1.33 -2.78 25.08
C ASN A 29 0.03 -2.86 25.90
N GLU A 30 -0.94 -2.00 25.60
CA GLU A 30 -2.26 -2.01 26.22
C GLU A 30 -2.96 -3.36 26.06
N LEU A 31 -2.95 -3.92 24.84
CA LEU A 31 -3.52 -5.23 24.57
C LEU A 31 -2.86 -6.34 25.41
N ILE A 32 -1.54 -6.31 25.56
CA ILE A 32 -0.82 -7.29 26.38
C ILE A 32 -1.15 -7.13 27.86
N GLU A 33 -1.27 -5.89 28.34
CA GLU A 33 -1.60 -5.59 29.74
C GLU A 33 -3.04 -5.99 30.10
N THR A 34 -3.97 -5.82 29.18
CA THR A 34 -5.39 -6.10 29.40
C THR A 34 -5.78 -7.56 29.12
N THR A 35 -4.93 -8.32 28.41
CA THR A 35 -5.20 -9.72 28.05
C THR A 35 -4.47 -10.68 28.99
N PRO A 36 -5.17 -11.38 29.93
CA PRO A 36 -4.52 -12.25 30.91
C PRO A 36 -3.60 -13.31 30.30
N ALA A 37 -3.99 -13.89 29.16
CA ALA A 37 -3.21 -14.90 28.44
C ALA A 37 -1.88 -14.39 27.90
N LEU A 38 -1.69 -13.07 27.76
CA LEU A 38 -0.48 -12.46 27.21
C LEU A 38 0.42 -11.81 28.25
N GLN A 39 -0.06 -11.59 29.48
CA GLN A 39 0.70 -10.91 30.54
C GLN A 39 2.03 -11.59 30.89
N HIS A 40 2.12 -12.90 30.74
CA HIS A 40 3.35 -13.66 30.97
C HIS A 40 4.49 -13.27 30.02
N LEU A 41 4.18 -12.64 28.89
CA LEU A 41 5.16 -12.18 27.91
C LEU A 41 5.84 -10.86 28.33
N LYS A 42 5.24 -10.09 29.24
CA LYS A 42 5.74 -8.80 29.67
C LYS A 42 6.96 -8.96 30.60
N PRO A 43 8.10 -8.29 30.29
CA PRO A 43 9.26 -8.30 31.16
C PRO A 43 9.03 -7.43 32.41
N LYS A 44 9.63 -7.79 33.55
CA LYS A 44 9.49 -7.06 34.82
C LYS A 44 9.88 -5.57 34.74
N ARG A 45 10.85 -5.23 33.87
CA ARG A 45 11.36 -3.86 33.71
C ARG A 45 10.56 -3.00 32.71
N GLY A 46 9.48 -3.56 32.11
CA GLY A 46 8.76 -2.90 31.02
C GLY A 46 9.57 -2.92 29.70
N TRP A 47 9.13 -2.12 28.73
CA TRP A 47 9.71 -2.07 27.40
C TRP A 47 10.16 -0.65 27.02
N ALA A 48 11.10 -0.59 26.09
CA ALA A 48 11.41 0.66 25.42
C ALA A 48 10.33 0.99 24.38
N LYS A 49 10.11 2.29 24.11
CA LYS A 49 9.05 2.74 23.18
C LYS A 49 9.12 2.12 21.78
N GLN A 50 10.33 1.83 21.29
CA GLN A 50 10.57 1.34 19.93
C GLN A 50 10.95 -0.15 19.86
N LEU A 51 11.17 -0.79 21.00
CA LEU A 51 11.65 -2.16 21.06
C LEU A 51 11.03 -2.90 22.23
N PHE A 52 10.15 -3.83 21.94
CA PHE A 52 9.62 -4.76 22.92
C PHE A 52 10.46 -6.04 22.88
N LYS A 53 11.02 -6.40 24.04
CA LYS A 53 11.69 -7.70 24.25
C LYS A 53 10.83 -8.50 25.21
N PHE A 54 10.34 -9.61 24.75
CA PHE A 54 9.43 -10.48 25.50
C PHE A 54 10.21 -11.47 26.38
N THR A 55 9.56 -11.97 27.41
CA THR A 55 10.14 -12.96 28.33
C THR A 55 10.54 -14.26 27.63
N ASN A 56 9.87 -14.61 26.52
CA ASN A 56 10.15 -15.79 25.70
C ASN A 56 11.24 -15.54 24.63
N LYS A 57 12.06 -14.48 24.79
CA LYS A 57 13.14 -14.04 23.89
C LYS A 57 12.70 -13.55 22.51
N SER A 58 11.41 -13.45 22.24
CA SER A 58 10.92 -12.77 21.03
C SER A 58 11.10 -11.27 21.15
N SER A 59 11.14 -10.58 20.04
CA SER A 59 11.22 -9.12 20.01
C SER A 59 10.41 -8.52 18.85
N ILE A 60 9.92 -7.31 19.05
CA ILE A 60 9.35 -6.49 17.99
C ILE A 60 9.97 -5.11 18.03
N ARG A 61 10.42 -4.63 16.87
CA ARG A 61 11.03 -3.32 16.70
C ARG A 61 10.19 -2.46 15.77
N ALA A 62 9.79 -1.30 16.27
CA ALA A 62 9.08 -0.28 15.50
C ALA A 62 10.07 0.62 14.75
N MET A 63 9.86 0.77 13.46
CA MET A 63 10.71 1.53 12.55
C MET A 63 9.86 2.37 11.59
N SER A 64 10.44 3.40 11.02
CA SER A 64 9.86 4.07 9.85
C SER A 64 10.45 3.50 8.56
N VAL A 65 9.66 3.55 7.49
CA VAL A 65 10.12 3.24 6.15
C VAL A 65 11.37 4.05 5.76
N GLY A 66 12.23 3.50 4.92
CA GLY A 66 13.48 4.15 4.50
C GLY A 66 14.65 4.00 5.48
N LYS A 67 14.45 3.44 6.68
CA LYS A 67 15.54 3.21 7.63
C LYS A 67 16.40 2.01 7.25
N ALA A 68 17.67 2.08 7.66
CA ALA A 68 18.62 0.98 7.46
C ALA A 68 18.20 -0.25 8.29
N VAL A 69 18.15 -1.41 7.62
CA VAL A 69 17.77 -2.70 8.21
C VAL A 69 18.90 -3.72 8.16
N ARG A 70 20.08 -3.30 7.67
CA ARG A 70 21.24 -4.21 7.54
C ARG A 70 21.63 -4.80 8.89
N GLY A 71 21.91 -6.11 8.90
CA GLY A 71 22.26 -6.85 10.11
C GLY A 71 21.07 -7.36 10.92
N ALA A 72 19.83 -7.04 10.53
CA ALA A 72 18.65 -7.69 11.06
C ALA A 72 18.35 -8.98 10.27
N HIS A 73 17.81 -9.98 10.95
CA HIS A 73 17.38 -11.25 10.32
C HIS A 73 15.98 -11.59 10.83
N PRO A 74 14.97 -10.79 10.48
CA PRO A 74 13.63 -10.95 11.04
C PRO A 74 12.95 -12.22 10.53
N ASP A 75 12.17 -12.85 11.42
CA ASP A 75 11.26 -13.93 11.06
C ASP A 75 9.97 -13.40 10.42
N ILE A 76 9.58 -12.18 10.82
CA ILE A 76 8.38 -11.52 10.33
C ILE A 76 8.68 -10.05 10.10
N VAL A 77 8.23 -9.55 8.95
CA VAL A 77 8.16 -8.12 8.66
C VAL A 77 6.71 -7.72 8.42
N VAL A 78 6.30 -6.64 9.05
CA VAL A 78 5.00 -6.00 8.82
C VAL A 78 5.26 -4.61 8.28
N LEU A 79 4.69 -4.31 7.13
CA LEU A 79 4.65 -2.98 6.53
C LEU A 79 3.21 -2.50 6.64
N ASP A 80 2.98 -1.48 7.46
CA ASP A 80 1.65 -0.95 7.74
C ASP A 80 1.56 0.50 7.31
N ASP A 81 0.77 0.74 6.28
CA ASP A 81 0.49 2.05 5.70
C ASP A 81 1.76 2.87 5.42
N ILE A 82 2.69 2.26 4.67
CA ILE A 82 4.02 2.84 4.42
C ILE A 82 4.04 3.93 3.35
N LEU A 83 2.99 4.04 2.55
CA LEU A 83 2.82 5.12 1.58
C LEU A 83 2.06 6.26 2.26
N SER A 84 2.55 7.49 2.15
CA SER A 84 1.95 8.67 2.80
C SER A 84 1.79 9.86 1.85
N SER A 85 2.19 9.71 0.61
CA SER A 85 2.21 10.80 -0.36
C SER A 85 2.12 10.26 -1.78
N GLU A 86 1.46 11.01 -2.66
CA GLU A 86 1.39 10.74 -4.09
C GLU A 86 2.64 11.23 -4.84
N ALA A 87 3.56 11.92 -4.18
CA ALA A 87 4.77 12.42 -4.81
C ALA A 87 5.59 11.27 -5.39
N GLN A 88 5.76 11.22 -6.69
CA GLN A 88 6.44 10.14 -7.42
C GLN A 88 7.87 9.87 -6.92
N THR A 89 8.55 10.93 -6.47
CA THR A 89 9.90 10.80 -5.88
C THR A 89 9.88 9.99 -4.58
N GLN A 90 8.86 10.17 -3.74
CA GLN A 90 8.71 9.41 -2.49
C GLN A 90 8.27 7.97 -2.77
N LEU A 91 7.31 7.76 -3.66
CA LEU A 91 6.88 6.42 -4.06
C LEU A 91 8.06 5.60 -4.59
N LYS A 92 8.84 6.17 -5.51
CA LYS A 92 10.04 5.54 -6.05
C LYS A 92 11.12 5.28 -4.99
N ALA A 93 11.29 6.19 -4.04
CA ALA A 93 12.25 5.99 -2.95
C ALA A 93 11.85 4.81 -2.05
N ILE A 94 10.55 4.63 -1.79
CA ILE A 94 10.02 3.52 -1.00
C ILE A 94 10.21 2.20 -1.74
N SER A 95 9.87 2.12 -3.05
CA SER A 95 10.11 0.93 -3.87
C SER A 95 11.61 0.60 -3.91
N THR A 96 12.47 1.59 -4.11
CA THR A 96 13.93 1.38 -4.08
C THR A 96 14.39 0.82 -2.75
N TRP A 97 13.99 1.42 -1.63
CA TRP A 97 14.33 0.94 -0.29
C TRP A 97 13.85 -0.49 -0.06
N PHE A 98 12.62 -0.80 -0.48
CA PHE A 98 12.05 -2.13 -0.35
C PHE A 98 12.92 -3.19 -1.04
N TYR A 99 13.25 -2.98 -2.31
CA TYR A 99 14.00 -3.96 -3.11
C TYR A 99 15.49 -4.00 -2.79
N THR A 100 16.10 -2.88 -2.37
CA THR A 100 17.56 -2.81 -2.18
C THR A 100 18.01 -2.93 -0.72
N ALA A 101 17.14 -2.62 0.23
CA ALA A 101 17.49 -2.63 1.65
C ALA A 101 16.68 -3.66 2.46
N LEU A 102 15.35 -3.71 2.28
CA LEU A 102 14.51 -4.60 3.09
C LEU A 102 14.48 -6.03 2.56
N LEU A 103 14.12 -6.22 1.31
CA LEU A 103 13.95 -7.57 0.75
C LEU A 103 15.21 -8.45 0.85
N PRO A 104 16.43 -7.92 0.61
CA PRO A 104 17.66 -8.72 0.71
C PRO A 104 18.02 -9.20 2.12
N VAL A 105 17.48 -8.61 3.18
CA VAL A 105 17.75 -9.05 4.56
C VAL A 105 16.76 -10.10 5.06
N LEU A 106 15.72 -10.38 4.28
CA LEU A 106 14.74 -11.40 4.62
C LEU A 106 15.30 -12.79 4.33
N HIS A 107 15.23 -13.65 5.33
CA HIS A 107 15.51 -15.07 5.14
C HIS A 107 14.41 -15.72 4.30
N HIS A 108 14.70 -16.78 3.54
CA HIS A 108 13.72 -17.46 2.68
C HIS A 108 12.49 -18.01 3.43
N THR A 109 12.58 -18.19 4.75
CA THR A 109 11.46 -18.60 5.61
C THR A 109 10.77 -17.42 6.30
N ALA A 110 11.30 -16.20 6.14
CA ALA A 110 10.68 -15.01 6.72
C ALA A 110 9.30 -14.76 6.12
N ARG A 111 8.40 -14.21 6.91
CA ARG A 111 7.08 -13.80 6.44
C ARG A 111 7.02 -12.30 6.30
N LEU A 112 6.56 -11.86 5.15
CA LEU A 112 6.29 -10.47 4.85
C LEU A 112 4.78 -10.27 4.78
N CYS A 113 4.27 -9.32 5.57
CA CYS A 113 2.88 -8.89 5.56
C CYS A 113 2.86 -7.40 5.22
N ILE A 114 2.12 -7.03 4.21
CA ILE A 114 2.00 -5.65 3.74
C ILE A 114 0.53 -5.27 3.77
N VAL A 115 0.22 -4.16 4.43
CA VAL A 115 -1.14 -3.61 4.53
C VAL A 115 -1.07 -2.13 4.17
N GLY A 116 -2.01 -1.66 3.40
CA GLY A 116 -2.09 -0.24 3.04
C GLY A 116 -3.02 0.02 1.88
N THR A 117 -3.17 1.28 1.55
CA THR A 117 -4.00 1.75 0.44
C THR A 117 -3.12 2.11 -0.76
N PRO A 118 -3.42 1.65 -1.98
CA PRO A 118 -2.65 2.02 -3.16
C PRO A 118 -2.88 3.49 -3.51
N PHE A 119 -1.80 4.19 -3.85
CA PHE A 119 -1.83 5.60 -4.22
C PHE A 119 -1.82 5.81 -5.73
N SER A 120 -1.06 5.00 -6.44
CA SER A 120 -0.91 5.13 -7.89
C SER A 120 -0.67 3.77 -8.55
N PHE A 121 -0.85 3.72 -9.87
CA PHE A 121 -0.56 2.51 -10.67
C PHE A 121 0.93 2.11 -10.67
N THR A 122 1.81 2.99 -10.21
CA THR A 122 3.27 2.81 -10.20
C THR A 122 3.85 2.83 -8.79
N ASP A 123 3.05 2.64 -7.76
CA ASP A 123 3.52 2.52 -6.39
C ASP A 123 3.94 1.08 -6.05
N LEU A 124 4.57 0.91 -4.90
CA LEU A 124 5.05 -0.40 -4.44
C LEU A 124 3.92 -1.44 -4.37
N TYR A 125 2.72 -1.08 -3.92
CA TYR A 125 1.63 -2.04 -3.79
C TYR A 125 1.15 -2.54 -5.16
N SER A 126 1.05 -1.64 -6.13
CA SER A 126 0.70 -1.97 -7.51
C SER A 126 1.80 -2.80 -8.18
N GLU A 127 3.08 -2.49 -7.93
CA GLU A 127 4.21 -3.30 -8.41
C GLU A 127 4.15 -4.73 -7.84
N LEU A 128 3.96 -4.87 -6.52
CA LEU A 128 3.92 -6.19 -5.87
C LEU A 128 2.72 -7.03 -6.29
N LYS A 129 1.57 -6.38 -6.54
CA LYS A 129 0.37 -7.06 -7.05
C LYS A 129 0.59 -7.74 -8.39
N ALA A 130 1.48 -7.20 -9.23
CA ALA A 130 1.81 -7.74 -10.54
C ALA A 130 2.81 -8.91 -10.48
N LEU A 131 3.37 -9.23 -9.31
CA LEU A 131 4.36 -10.29 -9.14
C LEU A 131 3.74 -11.58 -8.58
N ASP A 132 4.05 -12.72 -9.20
CA ASP A 132 3.51 -14.04 -8.79
C ASP A 132 3.93 -14.48 -7.37
N GLY A 133 4.96 -13.85 -6.81
CA GLY A 133 5.49 -14.19 -5.47
C GLY A 133 4.64 -13.70 -4.30
N TYR A 134 3.55 -12.96 -4.54
CA TYR A 134 2.71 -12.34 -3.52
C TYR A 134 1.27 -12.82 -3.60
N VAL A 135 0.69 -13.14 -2.44
CA VAL A 135 -0.75 -13.39 -2.32
C VAL A 135 -1.42 -12.07 -1.96
N VAL A 136 -2.31 -11.60 -2.82
CA VAL A 136 -2.96 -10.30 -2.68
C VAL A 136 -4.43 -10.49 -2.32
N GLY A 137 -4.89 -9.78 -1.28
CA GLY A 137 -6.29 -9.60 -0.94
C GLY A 137 -6.67 -8.13 -1.05
N GLU A 138 -7.73 -7.84 -1.76
CA GLU A 138 -8.31 -6.49 -1.87
C GLU A 138 -9.63 -6.44 -1.11
N TYR A 139 -9.80 -5.42 -0.29
CA TYR A 139 -10.97 -5.28 0.60
C TYR A 139 -11.61 -3.91 0.42
N PRO A 140 -12.26 -3.64 -0.73
CA PRO A 140 -12.97 -2.40 -0.95
C PRO A 140 -14.16 -2.30 0.01
N ALA A 141 -14.49 -1.08 0.45
CA ALA A 141 -15.61 -0.87 1.37
C ALA A 141 -16.97 -1.21 0.75
N ILE A 142 -17.07 -1.23 -0.58
CA ILE A 142 -18.24 -1.62 -1.34
C ILE A 142 -17.79 -2.68 -2.36
N ASP A 143 -18.46 -3.83 -2.35
CA ASP A 143 -18.27 -4.85 -3.37
C ASP A 143 -18.85 -4.37 -4.70
N GLU A 144 -18.05 -4.35 -5.75
CA GLU A 144 -18.49 -3.84 -7.07
C GLU A 144 -19.49 -4.75 -7.78
N ALA A 145 -19.44 -6.05 -7.49
CA ALA A 145 -20.32 -7.01 -8.13
C ALA A 145 -21.74 -6.97 -7.54
N THR A 146 -21.85 -6.75 -6.22
CA THR A 146 -23.15 -6.76 -5.52
C THR A 146 -23.64 -5.36 -5.15
N GLY A 147 -22.75 -4.39 -5.04
CA GLY A 147 -23.04 -3.05 -4.51
C GLY A 147 -23.19 -3.00 -2.99
N ASP A 148 -22.92 -4.12 -2.30
CA ASP A 148 -23.07 -4.22 -0.85
C ASP A 148 -21.83 -3.73 -0.11
N PRO A 149 -22.00 -3.15 1.10
CA PRO A 149 -20.85 -2.79 1.93
C PRO A 149 -20.16 -4.04 2.47
N LEU A 150 -18.82 -4.05 2.44
CA LEU A 150 -18.00 -5.15 2.94
C LEU A 150 -18.19 -5.39 4.46
N TRP A 151 -18.46 -4.33 5.21
CA TRP A 151 -18.65 -4.40 6.67
C TRP A 151 -19.87 -3.59 7.12
N PRO A 152 -21.11 -4.09 6.85
CA PRO A 152 -22.35 -3.34 7.04
C PRO A 152 -22.61 -2.93 8.49
N GLU A 153 -22.12 -3.70 9.49
CA GLU A 153 -22.32 -3.39 10.92
C GLU A 153 -21.57 -2.12 11.33
N ARG A 154 -20.49 -1.77 10.65
CA ARG A 154 -19.70 -0.59 10.93
C ARG A 154 -19.91 0.52 9.91
N TRP A 155 -20.03 0.16 8.65
CA TRP A 155 -20.18 1.05 7.52
C TRP A 155 -21.38 0.61 6.68
N SER A 156 -22.57 1.12 6.99
CA SER A 156 -23.74 0.90 6.15
C SER A 156 -23.55 1.59 4.79
N LEU A 157 -24.31 1.15 3.80
CA LEU A 157 -24.29 1.76 2.46
C LEU A 157 -24.67 3.25 2.51
N GLU A 158 -25.59 3.63 3.39
CA GLU A 158 -25.99 5.03 3.61
C GLU A 158 -24.80 5.84 4.14
N ALA A 159 -24.07 5.32 5.14
CA ALA A 159 -22.90 5.99 5.71
C ALA A 159 -21.78 6.14 4.68
N LEU A 160 -21.56 5.12 3.83
CA LEU A 160 -20.58 5.18 2.75
C LEU A 160 -20.98 6.20 1.67
N ASN A 161 -22.26 6.29 1.32
CA ASN A 161 -22.77 7.28 0.37
C ASN A 161 -22.69 8.70 0.94
N ALA A 162 -22.98 8.89 2.22
CA ALA A 162 -22.76 10.18 2.89
C ALA A 162 -21.28 10.57 2.85
N ARG A 163 -20.37 9.66 3.17
CA ARG A 163 -18.91 9.88 3.09
C ARG A 163 -18.46 10.21 1.66
N ARG A 164 -19.02 9.57 0.66
CA ARG A 164 -18.75 9.87 -0.76
C ARG A 164 -19.12 11.32 -1.11
N GLY A 165 -20.20 11.84 -0.53
CA GLY A 165 -20.61 13.25 -0.70
C GLY A 165 -19.71 14.27 0.01
N GLU A 166 -18.90 13.82 0.99
CA GLU A 166 -18.01 14.68 1.78
C GLU A 166 -16.60 14.81 1.20
N MET A 167 -16.25 14.02 0.20
CA MET A 167 -14.90 13.96 -0.39
C MET A 167 -14.96 14.00 -1.93
N THR A 168 -13.80 14.24 -2.54
CA THR A 168 -13.71 14.12 -4.01
C THR A 168 -13.89 12.66 -4.44
N SER A 169 -14.40 12.44 -5.66
CA SER A 169 -14.56 11.09 -6.22
C SER A 169 -13.21 10.33 -6.24
N ILE A 170 -12.14 11.02 -6.55
CA ILE A 170 -10.76 10.51 -6.53
C ILE A 170 -10.39 9.98 -5.14
N ALA A 171 -10.55 10.83 -4.10
CA ALA A 171 -10.21 10.45 -2.74
C ALA A 171 -11.07 9.25 -2.25
N PHE A 172 -12.37 9.24 -2.56
CA PHE A 172 -13.25 8.12 -2.19
C PHE A 172 -12.84 6.82 -2.90
N THR A 173 -12.55 6.89 -4.19
CA THR A 173 -12.15 5.73 -4.97
C THR A 173 -10.86 5.11 -4.46
N ARG A 174 -9.88 5.93 -4.09
CA ARG A 174 -8.63 5.46 -3.49
C ARG A 174 -8.82 4.87 -2.09
N GLU A 175 -9.39 5.66 -1.18
CA GLU A 175 -9.41 5.33 0.25
C GLU A 175 -10.46 4.27 0.62
N TYR A 176 -11.58 4.21 -0.12
CA TYR A 176 -12.68 3.31 0.18
C TYR A 176 -12.85 2.17 -0.84
N LEU A 177 -12.42 2.36 -2.08
CA LEU A 177 -12.54 1.31 -3.10
C LEU A 177 -11.22 0.61 -3.43
N CYS A 178 -10.13 0.97 -2.74
CA CYS A 178 -8.80 0.37 -2.92
C CYS A 178 -8.26 0.47 -4.35
N LYS A 179 -8.71 1.47 -5.13
CA LYS A 179 -8.29 1.64 -6.51
C LYS A 179 -7.23 2.72 -6.62
N PRO A 180 -6.04 2.38 -7.14
CA PRO A 180 -5.05 3.39 -7.48
C PRO A 180 -5.61 4.31 -8.57
N ILE A 181 -5.28 5.58 -8.52
CA ILE A 181 -5.75 6.56 -9.49
C ILE A 181 -4.53 7.21 -10.13
N ALA A 182 -4.65 7.55 -11.42
CA ALA A 182 -3.70 8.43 -12.05
C ALA A 182 -3.68 9.76 -11.27
N SER A 183 -2.48 10.28 -11.01
CA SER A 183 -2.26 11.50 -10.20
C SER A 183 -3.29 12.57 -10.55
N GLU A 184 -3.74 13.34 -9.54
CA GLU A 184 -4.63 14.52 -9.73
C GLU A 184 -4.07 15.53 -10.74
N ALA A 185 -2.78 15.45 -11.05
CA ALA A 185 -2.11 16.20 -12.12
C ALA A 185 -2.30 15.61 -13.51
N SER A 186 -3.07 14.55 -13.70
CA SER A 186 -3.39 14.04 -15.04
C SER A 186 -4.20 15.09 -15.81
N LEU A 187 -3.67 15.53 -16.93
CA LEU A 187 -4.35 16.42 -17.87
C LEU A 187 -5.69 15.84 -18.38
N PHE A 188 -5.83 14.52 -18.30
CA PHE A 188 -7.01 13.78 -18.73
C PHE A 188 -7.49 12.88 -17.59
N PRO A 189 -8.43 13.35 -16.72
CA PRO A 189 -9.09 12.50 -15.73
C PRO A 189 -9.77 11.30 -16.40
N GLU A 190 -9.77 10.16 -15.72
CA GLU A 190 -10.33 8.91 -16.25
C GLU A 190 -11.79 9.08 -16.71
N GLU A 191 -12.58 9.88 -15.99
CA GLU A 191 -13.96 10.21 -16.37
C GLU A 191 -14.05 10.91 -17.75
N VAL A 192 -13.06 11.70 -18.10
CA VAL A 192 -12.96 12.37 -19.40
C VAL A 192 -12.53 11.37 -20.48
N LEU A 193 -11.59 10.47 -20.14
CA LEU A 193 -11.16 9.42 -21.06
C LEU A 193 -12.26 8.40 -21.32
N GLU A 194 -13.01 8.00 -20.30
CA GLU A 194 -14.16 7.08 -20.47
C GLU A 194 -15.26 7.70 -21.32
N LYS A 195 -15.56 8.99 -21.12
CA LYS A 195 -16.53 9.70 -21.98
C LYS A 195 -16.05 9.91 -23.43
N ALA A 196 -14.72 9.90 -23.61
CA ALA A 196 -14.11 10.04 -24.93
C ALA A 196 -13.95 8.70 -25.66
N LYS A 197 -14.15 7.57 -24.98
CA LYS A 197 -14.15 6.26 -25.62
C LYS A 197 -15.32 6.18 -26.60
N ASP A 198 -15.02 5.93 -27.83
CA ASP A 198 -15.99 5.58 -28.86
C ASP A 198 -15.68 4.15 -29.33
N GLU A 199 -16.44 3.19 -28.81
CA GLU A 199 -16.26 1.77 -29.14
C GLU A 199 -16.63 1.44 -30.58
N THR A 200 -17.25 2.39 -31.30
CA THR A 200 -17.61 2.22 -32.72
C THR A 200 -16.44 2.57 -33.65
N LEU A 201 -15.41 3.26 -33.15
CA LEU A 201 -14.24 3.61 -33.93
C LEU A 201 -13.26 2.43 -34.02
N ALA A 202 -13.22 1.80 -35.19
CA ALA A 202 -12.18 0.84 -35.51
C ALA A 202 -10.86 1.56 -35.78
N LEU A 203 -9.76 1.10 -35.16
CA LEU A 203 -8.41 1.53 -35.53
C LEU A 203 -8.12 1.07 -36.97
N SER A 204 -8.16 1.98 -37.92
CA SER A 204 -7.67 1.73 -39.28
C SER A 204 -6.19 2.11 -39.37
N TYR A 205 -5.33 1.12 -39.59
CA TYR A 205 -3.90 1.34 -39.81
C TYR A 205 -3.56 1.87 -41.19
N TYR A 206 -4.52 1.79 -42.12
CA TYR A 206 -4.34 2.27 -43.50
C TYR A 206 -5.52 3.15 -43.88
N PRO A 207 -5.25 4.37 -44.36
CA PRO A 207 -6.30 5.21 -44.87
C PRO A 207 -6.93 4.53 -46.12
N ASP A 208 -8.23 4.57 -46.20
CA ASP A 208 -8.89 4.16 -47.45
C ASP A 208 -8.55 5.15 -48.56
N PRO A 209 -7.90 4.71 -49.63
CA PRO A 209 -7.47 5.61 -50.68
C PRO A 209 -8.67 6.23 -51.46
N GLU A 210 -9.87 5.70 -51.31
CA GLU A 210 -11.08 6.22 -51.96
C GLU A 210 -11.82 7.29 -51.15
N GLU A 211 -11.52 7.41 -49.85
CA GLU A 211 -12.08 8.46 -49.01
C GLU A 211 -11.23 9.74 -49.04
N LYS A 212 -11.85 10.86 -49.43
CA LYS A 212 -11.20 12.19 -49.35
C LYS A 212 -11.25 12.68 -47.89
N LEU A 213 -10.45 12.07 -47.03
CA LEU A 213 -10.34 12.44 -45.63
C LEU A 213 -9.09 13.29 -45.36
N ASN A 214 -9.22 14.25 -44.45
CA ASN A 214 -8.07 14.97 -43.91
C ASN A 214 -7.49 14.16 -42.74
N TYR A 215 -6.25 13.70 -42.86
CA TYR A 215 -5.59 12.93 -41.83
C TYR A 215 -4.80 13.89 -40.94
N TYR A 216 -5.00 13.72 -39.59
CA TYR A 216 -4.26 14.43 -38.57
C TYR A 216 -3.41 13.43 -37.81
N VAL A 217 -2.11 13.63 -37.80
CA VAL A 217 -1.17 12.82 -37.02
C VAL A 217 -0.78 13.63 -35.79
N GLY A 218 -1.17 13.15 -34.62
CA GLY A 218 -0.65 13.63 -33.34
C GLY A 218 0.64 12.89 -33.02
N TRP A 219 1.75 13.63 -32.88
CA TRP A 219 3.01 13.10 -32.39
C TRP A 219 3.36 13.79 -31.09
N ASP A 220 3.44 13.01 -29.98
CA ASP A 220 3.97 13.49 -28.72
C ASP A 220 5.41 13.00 -28.56
N PRO A 221 6.41 13.85 -28.80
CA PRO A 221 7.78 13.51 -28.48
C PRO A 221 7.95 13.55 -26.97
N ALA A 222 7.79 12.42 -26.28
CA ALA A 222 8.11 12.28 -24.88
C ALA A 222 9.60 12.59 -24.68
N ILE A 223 9.92 13.83 -24.37
CA ILE A 223 11.25 14.24 -23.93
C ILE A 223 11.43 13.74 -22.51
N SER A 224 12.03 12.57 -22.35
CA SER A 224 12.48 12.16 -21.01
C SER A 224 13.62 13.09 -20.60
N ALA A 225 13.46 13.81 -19.51
CA ALA A 225 14.47 14.72 -18.94
C ALA A 225 15.78 14.01 -18.51
N ASN A 226 15.96 12.74 -18.82
CA ASN A 226 17.07 11.88 -18.40
C ASN A 226 17.84 11.24 -19.56
N ARG A 227 17.93 11.88 -20.72
CA ARG A 227 18.97 11.58 -21.70
C ARG A 227 19.98 12.72 -21.73
N SER A 228 20.86 12.76 -20.72
CA SER A 228 22.19 13.28 -20.92
C SER A 228 22.98 12.23 -21.71
N ALA A 229 23.47 12.62 -22.85
CA ALA A 229 24.41 11.90 -23.68
C ALA A 229 25.69 11.59 -22.90
#